data_84c0ec82f49814c3741db6071c595e47
#
_entry.id   84c0ec82f49814c3741db6071c595e47
#
_cell.length_a   1.000
_cell.length_b   1.000
_cell.length_c   1.000
_cell.angle_alpha   90.00
_cell.angle_beta   90.00
_cell.angle_gamma   90.00
#
_symmetry.space_group_name_H-M   'P 1'
#
loop_
_entity.id
_entity.type
_entity.pdbx_description
1 polymer ?
#
loop_
_entity_poly.entity_id
_entity_poly.type
_entity_poly.pdbx_seq_one_letter_code
_entity_poly.pdbx_strand_id
1 'polypeptide(L)'
;MKTRLRRFALLSSCLLLSSQLLAEPKRPECIAPAKRGGGFDLTCKLAQSGLKDGGLLEAPMRVTYMPGGVGAVAYNAVVAQRAAEAGTITAFSSGSLLNLAQGKFGRYDESAVRWLAAVGTDYGAISVRADAPYKNLDELIAAVKKDPGSVVFGAGATIGGQDWMQTALIARAAGVDPKKLRYVAFEGGGETLTAMLGGHVQVTSSGLGEVTP
;
A
#
# COMPACT_ATOMS: atom_id res chain seq x y z
N MET A 1 -30.17 -5.06 -55.31
CA MET A 1 -28.93 -4.32 -55.10
C MET A 1 -28.91 -3.48 -53.80
N LYS A 2 -29.99 -2.85 -53.38
CA LYS A 2 -30.08 -1.99 -52.18
C LYS A 2 -29.94 -2.74 -50.83
N THR A 3 -30.31 -4.02 -50.75
CA THR A 3 -30.24 -4.83 -49.50
C THR A 3 -28.85 -5.34 -49.16
N ARG A 4 -28.00 -5.55 -50.15
CA ARG A 4 -26.60 -5.97 -49.94
C ARG A 4 -25.72 -4.83 -49.46
N LEU A 5 -25.95 -3.63 -49.90
CA LEU A 5 -25.21 -2.44 -49.42
C LEU A 5 -25.49 -2.10 -47.95
N ARG A 6 -26.75 -2.30 -47.48
CA ARG A 6 -27.11 -2.07 -46.07
C ARG A 6 -26.45 -3.09 -45.11
N ARG A 7 -26.26 -4.34 -45.52
CA ARG A 7 -25.59 -5.38 -44.72
C ARG A 7 -24.10 -5.14 -44.63
N PHE A 8 -23.47 -4.61 -45.67
CA PHE A 8 -22.04 -4.23 -45.62
C PHE A 8 -21.79 -3.01 -44.74
N ALA A 9 -22.66 -2.03 -44.73
CA ALA A 9 -22.55 -0.84 -43.90
C ALA A 9 -22.72 -1.16 -42.40
N LEU A 10 -23.60 -2.11 -42.05
CA LEU A 10 -23.79 -2.56 -40.63
C LEU A 10 -22.60 -3.38 -40.11
N LEU A 11 -22.00 -4.23 -40.93
CA LEU A 11 -20.81 -5.00 -40.58
C LEU A 11 -19.56 -4.12 -40.42
N SER A 12 -19.41 -3.10 -41.26
CA SER A 12 -18.31 -2.13 -41.15
C SER A 12 -18.43 -1.24 -39.91
N SER A 13 -19.67 -0.89 -39.48
CA SER A 13 -19.90 -0.09 -38.27
C SER A 13 -19.63 -0.87 -37.00
N CYS A 14 -19.87 -2.19 -36.95
CA CYS A 14 -19.53 -3.02 -35.78
C CYS A 14 -18.02 -3.24 -35.62
N LEU A 15 -17.25 -3.28 -36.72
CA LEU A 15 -15.79 -3.39 -36.64
C LEU A 15 -15.12 -2.11 -36.12
N LEU A 16 -15.71 -0.94 -36.34
CA LEU A 16 -15.19 0.32 -35.87
C LEU A 16 -15.47 0.57 -34.33
N LEU A 17 -16.51 -0.05 -33.78
CA LEU A 17 -16.79 0.03 -32.34
C LEU A 17 -15.89 -0.86 -31.49
N SER A 18 -15.35 -1.95 -32.06
CA SER A 18 -14.46 -2.85 -31.30
C SER A 18 -13.04 -2.32 -31.10
N SER A 19 -12.61 -1.32 -31.86
CA SER A 19 -11.28 -0.71 -31.71
C SER A 19 -11.19 0.35 -30.61
N GLN A 20 -12.30 0.78 -30.03
CA GLN A 20 -12.29 1.75 -28.93
C GLN A 20 -12.10 1.11 -27.54
N LEU A 21 -12.21 -0.21 -27.42
CA LEU A 21 -12.09 -0.93 -26.14
C LEU A 21 -10.64 -1.17 -25.69
N LEU A 22 -9.65 -0.84 -26.51
CA LEU A 22 -8.23 -1.09 -26.24
C LEU A 22 -7.38 0.20 -26.23
N ALA A 23 -7.99 1.37 -26.03
CA ALA A 23 -7.22 2.60 -25.95
C ALA A 23 -6.40 2.61 -24.65
N GLU A 24 -5.10 2.46 -24.81
CA GLU A 24 -4.13 2.59 -23.72
C GLU A 24 -4.28 3.96 -23.03
N PRO A 25 -4.24 4.02 -21.69
CA PRO A 25 -4.30 5.30 -20.99
C PRO A 25 -3.09 6.16 -21.35
N LYS A 26 -3.33 7.38 -21.81
CA LYS A 26 -2.27 8.32 -22.28
C LYS A 26 -1.24 8.67 -21.20
N ARG A 27 -1.59 8.55 -19.94
CA ARG A 27 -0.73 8.88 -18.79
C ARG A 27 -1.00 7.90 -17.65
N PRO A 28 -0.54 6.65 -17.78
CA PRO A 28 -0.74 5.68 -16.72
C PRO A 28 0.00 6.12 -15.44
N GLU A 29 -0.70 6.08 -14.32
CA GLU A 29 -0.18 6.50 -13.02
C GLU A 29 -0.62 5.52 -11.94
N CYS A 30 0.32 5.18 -11.04
CA CYS A 30 0.00 4.52 -9.78
C CYS A 30 0.32 5.46 -8.62
N ILE A 31 -0.69 5.76 -7.81
CA ILE A 31 -0.52 6.53 -6.59
C ILE A 31 -0.15 5.58 -5.45
N ALA A 32 1.01 5.79 -4.84
CA ALA A 32 1.44 5.15 -3.60
C ALA A 32 1.07 6.05 -2.41
N PRO A 33 0.13 5.63 -1.53
CA PRO A 33 -0.33 6.45 -0.40
C PRO A 33 0.65 6.48 0.78
N ALA A 34 1.93 6.62 0.50
CA ALA A 34 3.02 6.71 1.47
C ALA A 34 4.23 7.42 0.84
N LYS A 35 5.29 7.60 1.60
CA LYS A 35 6.61 7.95 1.05
C LYS A 35 7.26 6.74 0.37
N ARG A 36 8.32 7.00 -0.39
CA ARG A 36 9.08 5.98 -1.13
C ARG A 36 9.65 4.89 -0.19
N GLY A 37 9.79 3.67 -0.73
CA GLY A 37 10.46 2.55 -0.06
C GLY A 37 9.58 1.75 0.88
N GLY A 38 8.28 2.05 0.96
CA GLY A 38 7.32 1.26 1.72
C GLY A 38 6.47 0.34 0.83
N GLY A 39 5.59 -0.47 1.44
CA GLY A 39 4.78 -1.48 0.75
C GLY A 39 3.90 -0.92 -0.37
N PHE A 40 3.35 0.29 -0.24
CA PHE A 40 2.59 0.93 -1.33
C PHE A 40 3.47 1.28 -2.53
N ASP A 41 4.72 1.71 -2.29
CA ASP A 41 5.70 1.95 -3.36
C ASP A 41 6.04 0.65 -4.09
N LEU A 42 6.31 -0.42 -3.34
CA LEU A 42 6.55 -1.75 -3.88
C LEU A 42 5.36 -2.26 -4.70
N THR A 43 4.14 -2.09 -4.20
CA THR A 43 2.91 -2.47 -4.92
C THR A 43 2.78 -1.73 -6.25
N CYS A 44 3.01 -0.40 -6.26
CA CYS A 44 2.98 0.38 -7.50
C CYS A 44 4.08 -0.03 -8.48
N LYS A 45 5.29 -0.29 -7.99
CA LYS A 45 6.42 -0.76 -8.84
C LYS A 45 6.17 -2.15 -9.40
N LEU A 46 5.57 -3.04 -8.63
CA LEU A 46 5.18 -4.37 -9.10
C LEU A 46 4.13 -4.26 -10.23
N ALA A 47 3.11 -3.44 -10.04
CA ALA A 47 2.12 -3.18 -11.10
C ALA A 47 2.77 -2.52 -12.33
N GLN A 48 3.67 -1.54 -12.14
CA GLN A 48 4.41 -0.88 -13.21
C GLN A 48 5.23 -1.90 -14.04
N SER A 49 6.03 -2.74 -13.36
CA SER A 49 6.86 -3.74 -14.04
C SER A 49 6.01 -4.79 -14.74
N GLY A 50 5.00 -5.34 -14.05
CA GLY A 50 4.13 -6.38 -14.63
C GLY A 50 3.38 -5.92 -15.88
N LEU A 51 2.86 -4.69 -15.87
CA LEU A 51 2.17 -4.13 -17.05
C LEU A 51 3.12 -3.83 -18.20
N LYS A 52 4.34 -3.34 -17.89
CA LYS A 52 5.37 -3.07 -18.89
C LYS A 52 5.91 -4.37 -19.51
N ASP A 53 6.31 -5.31 -18.66
CA ASP A 53 6.92 -6.57 -19.11
C ASP A 53 5.91 -7.47 -19.84
N GLY A 54 4.62 -7.34 -19.50
CA GLY A 54 3.51 -7.96 -20.20
C GLY A 54 3.15 -7.29 -21.53
N GLY A 55 3.81 -6.19 -21.91
CA GLY A 55 3.52 -5.46 -23.15
C GLY A 55 2.14 -4.78 -23.16
N LEU A 56 1.58 -4.52 -21.98
CA LEU A 56 0.25 -3.94 -21.81
C LEU A 56 0.26 -2.40 -21.76
N LEU A 57 1.44 -1.81 -21.67
CA LEU A 57 1.65 -0.36 -21.67
C LEU A 57 2.85 -0.03 -22.56
N GLU A 58 2.67 0.86 -23.54
CA GLU A 58 3.76 1.40 -24.37
C GLU A 58 4.64 2.35 -23.52
N ALA A 59 4.00 3.25 -22.76
CA ALA A 59 4.67 4.16 -21.87
C ALA A 59 4.75 3.61 -20.44
N PRO A 60 5.89 3.77 -19.73
CA PRO A 60 6.00 3.34 -18.34
C PRO A 60 4.96 4.06 -17.46
N MET A 61 4.26 3.29 -16.61
CA MET A 61 3.39 3.86 -15.59
C MET A 61 4.19 4.73 -14.61
N ARG A 62 3.74 5.93 -14.36
CA ARG A 62 4.36 6.83 -13.40
C ARG A 62 3.96 6.42 -11.98
N VAL A 63 4.91 6.36 -11.04
CA VAL A 63 4.63 6.18 -9.62
C VAL A 63 4.69 7.54 -8.92
N THR A 64 3.61 7.93 -8.27
CA THR A 64 3.50 9.17 -7.50
C THR A 64 3.18 8.87 -6.04
N TYR A 65 3.42 9.82 -5.15
CA TYR A 65 3.34 9.60 -3.71
C TYR A 65 2.38 10.59 -3.07
N MET A 66 1.44 10.08 -2.29
CA MET A 66 0.44 10.89 -1.60
C MET A 66 0.23 10.35 -0.17
N PRO A 67 1.20 10.58 0.74
CA PRO A 67 1.13 10.08 2.11
C PRO A 67 0.00 10.72 2.91
N GLY A 68 -0.44 10.04 3.96
CA GLY A 68 -1.38 10.52 4.96
C GLY A 68 -2.52 9.57 5.27
N GLY A 69 -2.74 9.32 6.57
CA GLY A 69 -3.88 8.58 7.11
C GLY A 69 -4.01 7.14 6.61
N VAL A 70 -2.89 6.43 6.38
CA VAL A 70 -2.92 5.04 5.85
C VAL A 70 -3.67 4.93 4.51
N GLY A 71 -3.55 5.95 3.66
CA GLY A 71 -4.22 6.00 2.36
C GLY A 71 -5.46 6.90 2.31
N ALA A 72 -5.92 7.44 3.42
CA ALA A 72 -7.12 8.28 3.45
C ALA A 72 -6.97 9.53 2.57
N VAL A 73 -5.81 10.18 2.59
CA VAL A 73 -5.55 11.38 1.77
C VAL A 73 -5.64 11.05 0.29
N ALA A 74 -4.94 10.00 -0.15
CA ALA A 74 -4.96 9.56 -1.55
C ALA A 74 -6.36 9.12 -1.98
N TYR A 75 -7.04 8.33 -1.16
CA TYR A 75 -8.38 7.85 -1.43
C TYR A 75 -9.37 9.01 -1.64
N ASN A 76 -9.42 9.96 -0.70
CA ASN A 76 -10.30 11.11 -0.79
C ASN A 76 -9.96 12.01 -1.99
N ALA A 77 -8.69 12.22 -2.30
CA ALA A 77 -8.26 13.00 -3.45
C ALA A 77 -8.70 12.36 -4.78
N VAL A 78 -8.52 11.03 -4.91
CA VAL A 78 -8.94 10.30 -6.12
C VAL A 78 -10.44 10.35 -6.30
N VAL A 79 -11.21 10.04 -5.26
CA VAL A 79 -12.68 10.03 -5.35
C VAL A 79 -13.24 11.42 -5.60
N ALA A 80 -12.74 12.45 -4.90
CA ALA A 80 -13.30 13.79 -4.98
C ALA A 80 -12.86 14.59 -6.22
N GLN A 81 -11.63 14.35 -6.72
CA GLN A 81 -11.00 15.27 -7.68
C GLN A 81 -10.51 14.58 -8.95
N ARG A 82 -10.33 13.27 -8.95
CA ARG A 82 -9.67 12.54 -10.03
C ARG A 82 -10.51 11.38 -10.60
N ALA A 83 -11.82 11.36 -10.31
CA ALA A 83 -12.73 10.29 -10.72
C ALA A 83 -12.79 10.05 -12.26
N ALA A 84 -12.47 11.06 -13.06
CA ALA A 84 -12.46 10.97 -14.53
C ALA A 84 -11.11 10.53 -15.11
N GLU A 85 -10.10 10.31 -14.30
CA GLU A 85 -8.75 9.94 -14.76
C GLU A 85 -8.62 8.42 -14.96
N ALA A 86 -9.03 7.93 -16.13
CA ALA A 86 -9.09 6.50 -16.46
C ALA A 86 -7.74 5.76 -16.37
N GLY A 87 -6.61 6.47 -16.41
CA GLY A 87 -5.26 5.89 -16.32
C GLY A 87 -4.66 5.85 -14.91
N THR A 88 -5.42 6.27 -13.89
CA THR A 88 -4.92 6.34 -12.51
C THR A 88 -5.39 5.15 -11.71
N ILE A 89 -4.44 4.44 -11.10
CA ILE A 89 -4.70 3.43 -10.07
C ILE A 89 -4.07 3.87 -8.74
N THR A 90 -4.56 3.32 -7.65
CA THR A 90 -4.04 3.61 -6.30
C THR A 90 -3.71 2.29 -5.61
N ALA A 91 -2.50 2.18 -5.06
CA ALA A 91 -2.14 1.06 -4.21
C ALA A 91 -2.95 1.11 -2.91
N PHE A 92 -3.40 -0.05 -2.44
CA PHE A 92 -4.21 -0.16 -1.25
C PHE A 92 -3.80 -1.40 -0.45
N SER A 93 -3.84 -1.32 0.88
CA SER A 93 -3.48 -2.43 1.75
C SER A 93 -4.67 -2.91 2.57
N SER A 94 -4.56 -4.10 3.16
CA SER A 94 -5.53 -4.60 4.12
C SER A 94 -5.71 -3.66 5.34
N GLY A 95 -4.63 -2.98 5.77
CA GLY A 95 -4.69 -1.95 6.81
C GLY A 95 -5.49 -0.72 6.37
N SER A 96 -5.36 -0.30 5.10
CA SER A 96 -6.17 0.77 4.53
C SER A 96 -7.65 0.35 4.43
N LEU A 97 -7.94 -0.87 3.97
CA LEU A 97 -9.31 -1.42 3.91
C LEU A 97 -9.96 -1.45 5.30
N LEU A 98 -9.23 -1.88 6.32
CA LEU A 98 -9.73 -1.89 7.69
C LEU A 98 -10.08 -0.47 8.18
N ASN A 99 -9.22 0.52 7.92
CA ASN A 99 -9.50 1.89 8.31
C ASN A 99 -10.67 2.50 7.51
N LEU A 100 -10.81 2.15 6.23
CA LEU A 100 -11.96 2.53 5.40
C LEU A 100 -13.26 1.94 5.97
N ALA A 101 -13.28 0.64 6.26
CA ALA A 101 -14.43 -0.06 6.83
C ALA A 101 -14.82 0.46 8.23
N GLN A 102 -13.87 1.04 8.97
CA GLN A 102 -14.11 1.70 10.26
C GLN A 102 -14.60 3.15 10.10
N GLY A 103 -14.82 3.64 8.88
CA GLY A 103 -15.24 5.02 8.61
C GLY A 103 -14.16 6.08 8.84
N LYS A 104 -12.90 5.69 9.00
CA LYS A 104 -11.79 6.63 9.27
C LYS A 104 -11.37 7.47 8.06
N PHE A 105 -11.87 7.15 6.88
CA PHE A 105 -11.62 7.91 5.64
C PHE A 105 -12.63 9.04 5.41
N GLY A 106 -13.55 9.24 6.33
CA GLY A 106 -14.57 10.31 6.27
C GLY A 106 -15.83 9.84 5.55
N ARG A 107 -16.30 10.64 4.58
CA ARG A 107 -17.61 10.44 3.95
C ARG A 107 -17.69 9.37 2.86
N TYR A 108 -16.57 8.89 2.37
CA TYR A 108 -16.54 7.90 1.29
C TYR A 108 -16.29 6.50 1.86
N ASP A 109 -16.99 5.52 1.33
CA ASP A 109 -16.87 4.11 1.65
C ASP A 109 -16.27 3.30 0.49
N GLU A 110 -16.22 2.00 0.60
CA GLU A 110 -15.64 1.10 -0.38
C GLU A 110 -16.36 1.08 -1.74
N SER A 111 -17.60 1.58 -1.80
CA SER A 111 -18.38 1.66 -3.04
C SER A 111 -17.98 2.83 -3.94
N ALA A 112 -17.23 3.79 -3.40
CA ALA A 112 -16.81 4.98 -4.13
C ALA A 112 -15.70 4.74 -5.17
N VAL A 113 -15.12 3.53 -5.20
CA VAL A 113 -14.04 3.14 -6.12
C VAL A 113 -14.29 1.78 -6.75
N ARG A 114 -13.62 1.52 -7.86
CA ARG A 114 -13.58 0.19 -8.47
C ARG A 114 -12.33 -0.55 -7.99
N TRP A 115 -12.53 -1.64 -7.28
CA TRP A 115 -11.47 -2.58 -6.90
C TRP A 115 -11.06 -3.41 -8.11
N LEU A 116 -9.78 -3.45 -8.44
CA LEU A 116 -9.28 -4.09 -9.66
C LEU A 116 -8.74 -5.49 -9.39
N ALA A 117 -7.75 -5.61 -8.52
CA ALA A 117 -7.08 -6.87 -8.23
C ALA A 117 -6.33 -6.83 -6.89
N ALA A 118 -6.08 -8.00 -6.30
CA ALA A 118 -5.03 -8.21 -5.32
C ALA A 118 -3.74 -8.56 -6.08
N VAL A 119 -2.68 -7.75 -5.90
CA VAL A 119 -1.42 -7.90 -6.66
C VAL A 119 -0.45 -8.84 -5.96
N GLY A 120 -0.61 -9.07 -4.66
CA GLY A 120 0.26 -9.95 -3.90
C GLY A 120 -0.11 -9.97 -2.43
N THR A 121 0.57 -10.85 -1.70
CA THR A 121 0.54 -10.94 -0.24
C THR A 121 1.92 -10.67 0.28
N ASP A 122 2.03 -9.85 1.32
CA ASP A 122 3.26 -9.62 2.06
C ASP A 122 3.10 -10.15 3.50
N TYR A 123 4.20 -10.61 4.07
CA TYR A 123 4.25 -11.12 5.43
C TYR A 123 4.85 -10.08 6.35
N GLY A 124 4.24 -9.90 7.52
CA GLY A 124 4.77 -8.99 8.51
C GLY A 124 6.09 -9.51 9.11
N ALA A 125 7.03 -8.60 9.30
CA ALA A 125 8.33 -8.87 9.90
C ALA A 125 8.59 -7.92 11.07
N ILE A 126 9.25 -8.43 12.10
CA ILE A 126 9.85 -7.64 13.18
C ILE A 126 11.35 -7.63 12.91
N SER A 127 11.89 -6.46 12.69
CA SER A 127 13.31 -6.28 12.37
C SER A 127 14.02 -5.44 13.42
N VAL A 128 15.25 -5.81 13.71
CA VAL A 128 16.16 -5.11 14.61
C VAL A 128 17.52 -4.96 13.95
N ARG A 129 18.35 -4.05 14.43
CA ARG A 129 19.75 -3.96 13.98
C ARG A 129 20.53 -5.22 14.39
N ALA A 130 21.54 -5.56 13.62
CA ALA A 130 22.41 -6.73 13.90
C ALA A 130 23.11 -6.63 15.27
N ASP A 131 23.40 -5.40 15.72
CA ASP A 131 24.04 -5.10 17.01
C ASP A 131 23.04 -4.93 18.16
N ALA A 132 21.72 -5.15 17.94
CA ALA A 132 20.72 -5.07 18.98
C ALA A 132 20.98 -6.07 20.12
N PRO A 133 20.59 -5.75 21.36
CA PRO A 133 20.80 -6.63 22.51
C PRO A 133 19.96 -7.92 22.47
N TYR A 134 18.88 -7.93 21.67
CA TYR A 134 18.02 -9.11 21.46
C TYR A 134 18.37 -9.78 20.12
N LYS A 135 18.56 -11.11 20.15
CA LYS A 135 18.95 -11.90 18.97
C LYS A 135 17.80 -12.74 18.39
N ASN A 136 16.68 -12.79 19.09
CA ASN A 136 15.47 -13.50 18.70
C ASN A 136 14.23 -12.81 19.30
N LEU A 137 13.06 -13.29 18.90
CA LEU A 137 11.78 -12.72 19.35
C LEU A 137 11.55 -12.90 20.85
N ASP A 138 11.99 -14.01 21.43
CA ASP A 138 11.79 -14.29 22.87
C ASP A 138 12.59 -13.33 23.75
N GLU A 139 13.80 -13.00 23.35
CA GLU A 139 14.63 -11.98 24.05
C GLU A 139 14.02 -10.58 23.93
N LEU A 140 13.50 -10.22 22.76
CA LEU A 140 12.78 -8.96 22.57
C LEU A 140 11.52 -8.92 23.45
N ILE A 141 10.72 -9.97 23.45
CA ILE A 141 9.53 -10.10 24.30
C ILE A 141 9.89 -9.99 25.79
N ALA A 142 10.98 -10.65 26.23
CA ALA A 142 11.44 -10.56 27.60
C ALA A 142 11.83 -9.13 28.01
N ALA A 143 12.50 -8.39 27.13
CA ALA A 143 12.83 -6.98 27.35
C ALA A 143 11.55 -6.12 27.48
N VAL A 144 10.60 -6.30 26.57
CA VAL A 144 9.31 -5.58 26.57
C VAL A 144 8.46 -5.93 27.79
N LYS A 145 8.46 -7.19 28.24
CA LYS A 145 7.76 -7.60 29.48
C LYS A 145 8.35 -6.95 30.72
N LYS A 146 9.67 -6.84 30.77
CA LYS A 146 10.38 -6.23 31.89
C LYS A 146 10.07 -4.73 31.97
N ASP A 147 10.12 -4.03 30.85
CA ASP A 147 9.78 -2.61 30.73
C ASP A 147 9.24 -2.30 29.33
N PRO A 148 7.90 -2.20 29.15
CA PRO A 148 7.29 -1.91 27.85
C PRO A 148 7.73 -0.59 27.23
N GLY A 149 8.22 0.35 28.04
CA GLY A 149 8.71 1.65 27.60
C GLY A 149 10.17 1.66 27.15
N SER A 150 10.93 0.59 27.44
CA SER A 150 12.37 0.53 27.12
C SER A 150 12.68 0.30 25.66
N VAL A 151 11.74 -0.25 24.90
CA VAL A 151 11.88 -0.55 23.46
C VAL A 151 11.00 0.39 22.66
N VAL A 152 11.61 1.15 21.74
CA VAL A 152 10.89 2.04 20.84
C VAL A 152 10.62 1.31 19.53
N PHE A 153 9.34 1.11 19.23
CA PHE A 153 8.87 0.51 17.98
C PHE A 153 8.62 1.60 16.94
N GLY A 154 9.23 1.46 15.75
CA GLY A 154 8.90 2.27 14.59
C GLY A 154 8.02 1.48 13.62
N ALA A 155 7.05 2.13 13.02
CA ALA A 155 6.27 1.52 11.96
C ALA A 155 5.80 2.55 10.93
N GLY A 156 5.64 2.12 9.71
CA GLY A 156 5.04 2.92 8.65
C GLY A 156 3.55 3.09 8.89
N ALA A 157 3.08 4.32 8.82
CA ALA A 157 1.70 4.72 9.06
C ALA A 157 1.29 4.92 10.54
N THR A 158 0.04 5.28 10.73
CA THR A 158 -0.49 5.72 12.04
C THR A 158 -0.85 4.55 12.95
N ILE A 159 -1.11 4.86 14.22
CA ILE A 159 -1.73 3.92 15.17
C ILE A 159 -3.04 3.39 14.56
N GLY A 160 -3.20 2.06 14.58
CA GLY A 160 -4.31 1.35 13.94
C GLY A 160 -4.04 0.97 12.49
N GLY A 161 -2.88 1.30 11.93
CA GLY A 161 -2.38 0.76 10.67
C GLY A 161 -1.90 -0.69 10.82
N GLN A 162 -1.57 -1.32 9.70
CA GLN A 162 -1.15 -2.73 9.65
C GLN A 162 0.06 -3.02 10.53
N ASP A 163 1.11 -2.21 10.42
CA ASP A 163 2.38 -2.39 11.14
C ASP A 163 2.20 -2.22 12.66
N TRP A 164 1.42 -1.20 13.06
CA TRP A 164 1.05 -1.03 14.46
C TRP A 164 0.27 -2.24 14.99
N MET A 165 -0.72 -2.73 14.23
CA MET A 165 -1.52 -3.89 14.63
C MET A 165 -0.69 -5.14 14.81
N GLN A 166 0.30 -5.37 13.95
CA GLN A 166 1.25 -6.48 14.09
C GLN A 166 1.98 -6.39 15.43
N THR A 167 2.58 -5.25 15.73
CA THR A 167 3.25 -5.00 17.03
C THR A 167 2.29 -5.21 18.21
N ALA A 168 1.08 -4.66 18.10
CA ALA A 168 0.07 -4.76 19.17
C ALA A 168 -0.40 -6.19 19.42
N LEU A 169 -0.57 -6.99 18.36
CA LEU A 169 -0.97 -8.40 18.46
C LEU A 169 0.12 -9.25 19.11
N ILE A 170 1.40 -9.03 18.73
CA ILE A 170 2.55 -9.70 19.35
C ILE A 170 2.64 -9.37 20.83
N ALA A 171 2.55 -8.08 21.19
CA ALA A 171 2.57 -7.65 22.58
C ALA A 171 1.43 -8.29 23.39
N ARG A 172 0.21 -8.28 22.85
CA ARG A 172 -0.95 -8.90 23.51
C ARG A 172 -0.79 -10.39 23.69
N ALA A 173 -0.30 -11.10 22.67
CA ALA A 173 0.00 -12.55 22.76
C ALA A 173 1.06 -12.85 23.81
N ALA A 174 2.00 -11.92 24.01
CA ALA A 174 3.03 -12.00 25.05
C ALA A 174 2.52 -11.59 26.45
N GLY A 175 1.24 -11.17 26.60
CA GLY A 175 0.67 -10.72 27.86
C GLY A 175 1.07 -9.28 28.23
N VAL A 176 1.50 -8.47 27.26
CA VAL A 176 1.83 -7.05 27.44
C VAL A 176 0.69 -6.19 26.90
N ASP A 177 0.28 -5.17 27.65
CA ASP A 177 -0.69 -4.18 27.16
C ASP A 177 -0.06 -3.34 26.05
N PRO A 178 -0.60 -3.41 24.81
CA PRO A 178 -0.06 -2.67 23.66
C PRO A 178 -0.02 -1.14 23.87
N LYS A 179 -0.88 -0.61 24.74
CA LYS A 179 -0.94 0.83 25.04
C LYS A 179 0.28 1.33 25.84
N LYS A 180 1.03 0.42 26.44
CA LYS A 180 2.25 0.73 27.20
C LYS A 180 3.50 0.76 26.33
N LEU A 181 3.42 0.30 25.06
CA LEU A 181 4.55 0.32 24.15
C LEU A 181 4.87 1.74 23.70
N ARG A 182 6.15 2.03 23.57
CA ARG A 182 6.61 3.25 22.90
C ARG A 182 6.58 3.02 21.38
N TYR A 183 5.75 3.79 20.70
CA TYR A 183 5.52 3.67 19.28
C TYR A 183 5.78 5.00 18.58
N VAL A 184 6.56 4.98 17.48
CA VAL A 184 6.81 6.12 16.61
C VAL A 184 6.27 5.80 15.22
N ALA A 185 5.33 6.62 14.75
CA ALA A 185 4.76 6.53 13.43
C ALA A 185 5.59 7.29 12.40
N PHE A 186 5.82 6.70 11.24
CA PHE A 186 6.49 7.29 10.09
C PHE A 186 5.56 7.29 8.87
N GLU A 187 5.87 8.07 7.84
CA GLU A 187 5.04 8.16 6.62
C GLU A 187 5.25 6.99 5.64
N GLY A 188 6.04 5.98 6.02
CA GLY A 188 6.26 4.75 5.25
C GLY A 188 7.41 3.90 5.79
N GLY A 189 7.47 2.63 5.37
CA GLY A 189 8.44 1.65 5.85
C GLY A 189 9.90 2.03 5.56
N GLY A 190 10.19 2.65 4.43
CA GLY A 190 11.56 3.11 4.10
C GLY A 190 12.08 4.17 5.09
N GLU A 191 11.22 5.08 5.55
CA GLU A 191 11.59 6.08 6.56
C GLU A 191 11.78 5.41 7.93
N THR A 192 10.92 4.45 8.28
CA THR A 192 11.04 3.64 9.49
C THR A 192 12.34 2.85 9.53
N LEU A 193 12.71 2.21 8.42
CA LEU A 193 13.95 1.45 8.30
C LEU A 193 15.18 2.36 8.48
N THR A 194 15.16 3.54 7.86
CA THR A 194 16.22 4.54 8.03
C THR A 194 16.36 4.97 9.49
N ALA A 195 15.24 5.20 10.19
CA ALA A 195 15.25 5.56 11.59
C ALA A 195 15.80 4.43 12.48
N MET A 196 15.50 3.17 12.17
CA MET A 196 16.07 2.02 12.89
C MET A 196 17.57 1.90 12.66
N LEU A 197 18.03 2.00 11.42
CA LEU A 197 19.45 1.94 11.08
C LEU A 197 20.22 3.08 11.74
N GLY A 198 19.61 4.28 11.87
CA GLY A 198 20.15 5.42 12.59
C GLY A 198 20.06 5.34 14.12
N GLY A 199 19.45 4.28 14.68
CA GLY A 199 19.31 4.07 16.13
C GLY A 199 18.21 4.91 16.80
N HIS A 200 17.36 5.61 16.02
CA HIS A 200 16.26 6.43 16.57
C HIS A 200 15.08 5.58 17.06
N VAL A 201 14.90 4.40 16.50
CA VAL A 201 14.01 3.36 17.02
C VAL A 201 14.78 2.04 17.09
N GLN A 202 14.41 1.15 18.02
CA GLN A 202 15.11 -0.11 18.24
C GLN A 202 14.57 -1.25 17.39
N VAL A 203 13.28 -1.18 17.06
CA VAL A 203 12.55 -2.24 16.38
C VAL A 203 11.70 -1.63 15.29
N THR A 204 11.64 -2.27 14.13
CA THR A 204 10.62 -1.96 13.12
C THR A 204 9.64 -3.10 12.98
N SER A 205 8.37 -2.73 12.79
CA SER A 205 7.30 -3.63 12.33
C SER A 205 6.90 -3.18 10.95
N SER A 206 7.05 -4.03 9.95
CA SER A 206 6.78 -3.69 8.55
C SER A 206 6.50 -4.95 7.72
N GLY A 207 6.23 -4.80 6.44
CA GLY A 207 6.22 -5.92 5.49
C GLY A 207 7.63 -6.48 5.26
N LEU A 208 7.75 -7.79 5.08
CA LEU A 208 9.03 -8.44 4.81
C LEU A 208 9.69 -7.88 3.55
N GLY A 209 8.92 -7.60 2.50
CA GLY A 209 9.40 -7.00 1.27
C GLY A 209 10.02 -5.60 1.43
N GLU A 210 9.75 -4.91 2.53
CA GLU A 210 10.30 -3.58 2.81
C GLU A 210 11.70 -3.62 3.46
N VAL A 211 12.10 -4.77 4.00
CA VAL A 211 13.37 -4.95 4.74
C VAL A 211 14.31 -5.96 4.08
N THR A 212 13.90 -6.54 2.95
CA THR A 212 14.76 -7.38 2.10
C THR A 212 15.48 -6.51 1.07
N PRO A 213 16.75 -6.83 0.72
CA PRO A 213 17.51 -6.13 -0.32
C PRO A 213 16.86 -6.20 -1.68
#